data_1981aa60cd7b46735e0c51eb71c754d7
#
_entry.id   1981aa60cd7b46735e0c51eb71c754d7
#
_cell.length_a   1.000
_cell.length_b   1.000
_cell.length_c   1.000
_cell.angle_alpha   90.00
_cell.angle_beta   90.00
_cell.angle_gamma   90.00
#
_symmetry.space_group_name_H-M   'P 1'
#
loop_
_entity.id
_entity.type
_entity.pdbx_description
1 polymer ?
#
loop_
_entity_poly.entity_id
_entity_poly.type
_entity_poly.pdbx_seq_one_letter_code
_entity_poly.pdbx_strand_id
1 'polypeptide(L)'
;MKKFLAIFLLLIAVTCSGYRKPYKYTIDAGKDAFYHNNVGINYLKDRIYYAAIQEFKIAIQLSPNTQATAIFKNNLGETYTFIGYPEMARVCFEDAIKLYGLNFKYYQNLAECFRTLGITNTKMKELANSKSPYDKIMLGLLQIQSGAIRKGVITLDDLCNQEPNLLITPAIRQYLKEVTAKI
;
A
#
# COMPACT_ATOMS: atom_id res chain seq x y z
N MET A 1 12.59 -17.32 -50.75
CA MET A 1 11.68 -17.95 -49.76
C MET A 1 12.42 -18.67 -48.63
N LYS A 2 13.36 -19.59 -48.89
CA LYS A 2 14.08 -20.35 -47.84
C LYS A 2 14.84 -19.47 -46.82
N LYS A 3 15.43 -18.33 -47.21
CA LYS A 3 16.16 -17.40 -46.31
C LYS A 3 15.23 -16.63 -45.38
N PHE A 4 14.03 -16.26 -45.83
CA PHE A 4 13.03 -15.58 -44.96
C PHE A 4 12.43 -16.53 -43.92
N LEU A 5 12.23 -17.80 -44.25
CA LEU A 5 11.76 -18.83 -43.34
C LEU A 5 12.77 -19.09 -42.21
N ALA A 6 14.06 -19.11 -42.52
CA ALA A 6 15.13 -19.29 -41.55
C ALA A 6 15.23 -18.12 -40.56
N ILE A 7 15.10 -16.87 -41.05
CA ILE A 7 15.10 -15.67 -40.19
C ILE A 7 13.84 -15.65 -39.25
N PHE A 8 12.67 -16.05 -39.78
CA PHE A 8 11.44 -16.12 -39.01
C PHE A 8 11.51 -17.18 -37.90
N LEU A 9 12.09 -18.34 -38.21
CA LEU A 9 12.32 -19.40 -37.20
C LEU A 9 13.36 -18.97 -36.15
N LEU A 10 14.38 -18.21 -36.52
CA LEU A 10 15.37 -17.67 -35.58
C LEU A 10 14.75 -16.63 -34.65
N LEU A 11 13.87 -15.75 -35.15
CA LEU A 11 13.13 -14.79 -34.34
C LEU A 11 12.19 -15.46 -33.33
N ILE A 12 11.51 -16.55 -33.75
CA ILE A 12 10.66 -17.33 -32.81
C ILE A 12 11.53 -18.01 -31.73
N ALA A 13 12.69 -18.55 -32.09
CA ALA A 13 13.60 -19.17 -31.13
C ALA A 13 14.13 -18.17 -30.09
N VAL A 14 14.43 -16.93 -30.50
CA VAL A 14 14.88 -15.86 -29.60
C VAL A 14 13.76 -15.40 -28.68
N THR A 15 12.52 -15.32 -29.15
CA THR A 15 11.37 -14.98 -28.30
C THR A 15 10.98 -16.10 -27.33
N CYS A 16 11.21 -17.36 -27.68
CA CYS A 16 10.96 -18.51 -26.81
C CYS A 16 12.05 -18.76 -25.76
N SER A 17 13.27 -18.24 -25.95
CA SER A 17 14.38 -18.41 -24.99
C SER A 17 14.18 -17.66 -23.68
N GLY A 18 13.17 -16.79 -23.60
CA GLY A 18 12.76 -16.08 -22.39
C GLY A 18 11.69 -16.79 -21.56
N TYR A 19 11.34 -18.03 -21.87
CA TYR A 19 10.37 -18.80 -21.09
C TYR A 19 10.96 -19.11 -19.71
N ARG A 20 10.71 -18.21 -18.73
CA ARG A 20 11.03 -18.51 -17.33
C ARG A 20 10.22 -19.76 -16.94
N LYS A 21 10.92 -20.80 -16.43
CA LYS A 21 10.24 -21.97 -15.88
C LYS A 21 9.15 -21.48 -14.93
N PRO A 22 7.93 -22.03 -15.00
CA PRO A 22 6.87 -21.63 -14.11
C PRO A 22 7.38 -21.76 -12.67
N TYR A 23 7.25 -20.68 -11.90
CA TYR A 23 7.70 -20.64 -10.51
C TYR A 23 6.86 -21.66 -9.72
N LYS A 24 7.50 -22.70 -9.18
CA LYS A 24 6.82 -23.68 -8.34
C LYS A 24 6.67 -23.07 -6.94
N TYR A 25 5.49 -22.57 -6.67
CA TYR A 25 5.14 -22.05 -5.37
C TYR A 25 4.76 -23.20 -4.43
N THR A 26 5.47 -23.35 -3.31
CA THR A 26 5.17 -24.34 -2.26
C THR A 26 4.92 -23.60 -0.94
N ILE A 27 3.76 -23.86 -0.33
CA ILE A 27 3.39 -23.31 0.97
C ILE A 27 4.00 -24.22 2.06
N ASP A 28 4.74 -23.62 2.99
CA ASP A 28 5.18 -24.32 4.21
C ASP A 28 4.15 -24.09 5.32
N ALA A 29 3.15 -24.97 5.38
CA ALA A 29 2.05 -24.89 6.34
C ALA A 29 2.47 -25.08 7.82
N GLY A 30 3.72 -25.44 8.09
CA GLY A 30 4.25 -25.58 9.45
C GLY A 30 4.81 -24.28 10.03
N LYS A 31 4.75 -23.17 9.28
CA LYS A 31 5.30 -21.87 9.69
C LYS A 31 4.23 -20.93 10.21
N ASP A 32 4.65 -19.95 11.00
CA ASP A 32 3.77 -18.95 11.59
C ASP A 32 3.44 -17.78 10.62
N ALA A 33 2.54 -16.90 11.05
CA ALA A 33 2.08 -15.77 10.27
C ALA A 33 3.21 -14.79 9.93
N PHE A 34 4.17 -14.58 10.84
CA PHE A 34 5.29 -13.67 10.60
C PHE A 34 6.28 -14.24 9.58
N TYR A 35 6.51 -15.56 9.60
CA TYR A 35 7.30 -16.20 8.57
C TYR A 35 6.72 -15.96 7.18
N HIS A 36 5.41 -16.21 7.00
CA HIS A 36 4.73 -15.99 5.73
C HIS A 36 4.76 -14.52 5.30
N ASN A 37 4.55 -13.59 6.23
CA ASN A 37 4.70 -12.18 5.92
C ASN A 37 6.11 -11.83 5.43
N ASN A 38 7.16 -12.33 6.08
CA ASN A 38 8.55 -12.06 5.70
C ASN A 38 8.89 -12.66 4.32
N VAL A 39 8.41 -13.87 4.04
CA VAL A 39 8.55 -14.48 2.71
C VAL A 39 7.81 -13.66 1.67
N GLY A 40 6.60 -13.19 1.98
CA GLY A 40 5.83 -12.28 1.11
C GLY A 40 6.59 -10.98 0.80
N ILE A 41 7.23 -10.38 1.80
CA ILE A 41 8.07 -9.17 1.61
C ILE A 41 9.25 -9.47 0.68
N ASN A 42 9.90 -10.62 0.81
CA ASN A 42 11.01 -11.00 -0.08
C ASN A 42 10.51 -11.18 -1.53
N TYR A 43 9.39 -11.88 -1.74
CA TYR A 43 8.78 -11.98 -3.07
C TYR A 43 8.39 -10.62 -3.65
N LEU A 44 7.88 -9.70 -2.82
CA LEU A 44 7.55 -8.34 -3.24
C LEU A 44 8.80 -7.59 -3.73
N LYS A 45 9.93 -7.67 -2.99
CA LYS A 45 11.21 -7.09 -3.39
C LYS A 45 11.72 -7.67 -4.72
N ASP A 46 11.54 -8.97 -4.91
CA ASP A 46 11.93 -9.70 -6.13
C ASP A 46 10.90 -9.51 -7.27
N ARG A 47 9.85 -8.71 -7.06
CA ARG A 47 8.75 -8.44 -7.99
C ARG A 47 7.98 -9.70 -8.41
N ILE A 48 7.96 -10.72 -7.55
CA ILE A 48 7.18 -11.95 -7.72
C ILE A 48 5.82 -11.75 -7.04
N TYR A 49 5.03 -10.82 -7.55
CA TYR A 49 3.85 -10.27 -6.89
C TYR A 49 2.78 -11.30 -6.54
N TYR A 50 2.52 -12.28 -7.40
CA TYR A 50 1.50 -13.30 -7.12
C TYR A 50 1.90 -14.22 -5.96
N ALA A 51 3.18 -14.56 -5.84
CA ALA A 51 3.68 -15.32 -4.69
C ALA A 51 3.59 -14.48 -3.41
N ALA A 52 3.97 -13.20 -3.46
CA ALA A 52 3.82 -12.27 -2.35
C ALA A 52 2.36 -12.20 -1.85
N ILE A 53 1.39 -12.07 -2.78
CA ILE A 53 -0.05 -12.07 -2.45
C ILE A 53 -0.47 -13.33 -1.70
N GLN A 54 -0.03 -14.51 -2.16
CA GLN A 54 -0.37 -15.78 -1.50
C GLN A 54 0.20 -15.83 -0.08
N GLU A 55 1.45 -15.46 0.10
CA GLU A 55 2.12 -15.45 1.40
C GLU A 55 1.43 -14.48 2.38
N PHE A 56 1.11 -13.26 1.95
CA PHE A 56 0.38 -12.31 2.81
C PHE A 56 -1.02 -12.82 3.16
N LYS A 57 -1.73 -13.47 2.24
CA LYS A 57 -3.04 -14.07 2.54
C LYS A 57 -2.94 -15.18 3.58
N ILE A 58 -1.91 -16.04 3.51
CA ILE A 58 -1.65 -17.07 4.51
C ILE A 58 -1.35 -16.43 5.87
N ALA A 59 -0.47 -15.42 5.91
CA ALA A 59 -0.17 -14.69 7.13
C ALA A 59 -1.44 -14.10 7.79
N ILE A 60 -2.34 -13.52 7.01
CA ILE A 60 -3.63 -12.98 7.47
C ILE A 60 -4.54 -14.10 8.02
N GLN A 61 -4.58 -15.27 7.37
CA GLN A 61 -5.39 -16.40 7.82
C GLN A 61 -4.87 -17.02 9.11
N LEU A 62 -3.54 -17.08 9.28
CA LEU A 62 -2.90 -17.65 10.48
C LEU A 62 -3.00 -16.73 11.71
N SER A 63 -3.16 -15.43 11.52
CA SER A 63 -3.27 -14.46 12.61
C SER A 63 -4.37 -13.44 12.31
N PRO A 64 -5.65 -13.86 12.32
CA PRO A 64 -6.76 -12.97 11.99
C PRO A 64 -7.02 -11.95 13.11
N ASN A 65 -7.42 -10.72 12.73
CA ASN A 65 -7.91 -9.66 13.62
C ASN A 65 -6.92 -9.21 14.72
N THR A 66 -5.62 -9.29 14.45
CA THR A 66 -4.57 -8.81 15.36
C THR A 66 -3.93 -7.52 14.82
N GLN A 67 -3.13 -6.86 15.65
CA GLN A 67 -2.28 -5.75 15.18
C GLN A 67 -1.31 -6.19 14.08
N ALA A 68 -0.79 -7.42 14.14
CA ALA A 68 0.07 -7.99 13.10
C ALA A 68 -0.68 -8.14 11.77
N THR A 69 -1.97 -8.52 11.82
CA THR A 69 -2.82 -8.61 10.63
C THR A 69 -2.93 -7.28 9.89
N ALA A 70 -2.93 -6.15 10.62
CA ALA A 70 -2.94 -4.82 9.99
C ALA A 70 -1.68 -4.61 9.14
N ILE A 71 -0.50 -5.05 9.61
CA ILE A 71 0.75 -5.00 8.85
C ILE A 71 0.65 -5.86 7.59
N PHE A 72 0.15 -7.09 7.73
CA PHE A 72 0.02 -8.03 6.61
C PHE A 72 -0.95 -7.51 5.54
N LYS A 73 -2.07 -6.92 5.97
CA LYS A 73 -3.03 -6.29 5.06
C LYS A 73 -2.43 -5.07 4.36
N ASN A 74 -1.66 -4.23 5.06
CA ASN A 74 -0.97 -3.13 4.42
C ASN A 74 0.00 -3.63 3.33
N ASN A 75 0.81 -4.64 3.62
CA ASN A 75 1.76 -5.21 2.66
C ASN A 75 1.04 -5.83 1.44
N LEU A 76 -0.10 -6.50 1.67
CA LEU A 76 -0.97 -7.00 0.61
C LEU A 76 -1.52 -5.85 -0.24
N GLY A 77 -1.96 -4.75 0.37
CA GLY A 77 -2.41 -3.54 -0.32
C GLY A 77 -1.33 -2.90 -1.18
N GLU A 78 -0.11 -2.77 -0.65
CA GLU A 78 1.05 -2.29 -1.42
C GLU A 78 1.31 -3.20 -2.63
N THR A 79 1.21 -4.53 -2.46
CA THR A 79 1.39 -5.47 -3.57
C THR A 79 0.30 -5.29 -4.63
N TYR A 80 -0.97 -5.10 -4.24
CA TYR A 80 -2.05 -4.81 -5.19
C TYR A 80 -1.84 -3.47 -5.91
N THR A 81 -1.29 -2.47 -5.24
CA THR A 81 -0.92 -1.19 -5.88
C THR A 81 0.12 -1.42 -6.99
N PHE A 82 1.17 -2.21 -6.72
CA PHE A 82 2.22 -2.50 -7.71
C PHE A 82 1.72 -3.24 -8.96
N ILE A 83 0.70 -4.05 -8.84
CA ILE A 83 0.13 -4.78 -9.99
C ILE A 83 -1.09 -4.08 -10.62
N GLY A 84 -1.41 -2.85 -10.18
CA GLY A 84 -2.46 -2.03 -10.80
C GLY A 84 -3.89 -2.38 -10.41
N TYR A 85 -4.10 -2.90 -9.19
CA TYR A 85 -5.43 -3.19 -8.64
C TYR A 85 -5.77 -2.25 -7.47
N PRO A 86 -6.00 -0.94 -7.72
CA PRO A 86 -6.18 0.06 -6.68
C PRO A 86 -7.42 -0.16 -5.80
N GLU A 87 -8.52 -0.74 -6.33
CA GLU A 87 -9.70 -1.05 -5.52
C GLU A 87 -9.41 -2.13 -4.47
N MET A 88 -8.64 -3.16 -4.84
CA MET A 88 -8.22 -4.20 -3.91
C MET A 88 -7.24 -3.64 -2.86
N ALA A 89 -6.33 -2.77 -3.30
CA ALA A 89 -5.40 -2.07 -2.41
C ALA A 89 -6.16 -1.21 -1.38
N ARG A 90 -7.18 -0.46 -1.83
CA ARG A 90 -8.03 0.36 -0.96
C ARG A 90 -8.65 -0.46 0.16
N VAL A 91 -9.28 -1.58 -0.16
CA VAL A 91 -9.89 -2.46 0.85
C VAL A 91 -8.85 -2.92 1.87
N CYS A 92 -7.66 -3.31 1.40
CA CYS A 92 -6.59 -3.76 2.30
C CYS A 92 -6.10 -2.65 3.25
N PHE A 93 -5.95 -1.41 2.76
CA PHE A 93 -5.52 -0.28 3.58
C PHE A 93 -6.61 0.17 4.55
N GLU A 94 -7.89 0.22 4.13
CA GLU A 94 -9.03 0.51 5.00
C GLU A 94 -9.13 -0.50 6.14
N ASP A 95 -8.98 -1.79 5.84
CA ASP A 95 -8.96 -2.86 6.82
C ASP A 95 -7.76 -2.76 7.78
N ALA A 96 -6.58 -2.39 7.28
CA ALA A 96 -5.39 -2.19 8.11
C ALA A 96 -5.61 -1.06 9.12
N ILE A 97 -6.19 0.07 8.69
CA ILE A 97 -6.54 1.19 9.56
C ILE A 97 -7.60 0.78 10.59
N LYS A 98 -8.62 0.04 10.17
CA LYS A 98 -9.67 -0.45 11.08
C LYS A 98 -9.12 -1.38 12.17
N LEU A 99 -8.15 -2.22 11.83
CA LEU A 99 -7.52 -3.15 12.79
C LEU A 99 -6.51 -2.44 13.69
N TYR A 100 -5.75 -1.48 13.18
CA TYR A 100 -4.74 -0.74 13.92
C TYR A 100 -4.49 0.64 13.31
N GLY A 101 -5.33 1.61 13.67
CA GLY A 101 -5.32 2.97 13.13
C GLY A 101 -4.19 3.88 13.64
N LEU A 102 -3.17 3.34 14.31
CA LEU A 102 -2.07 4.13 14.88
C LEU A 102 -0.82 4.18 13.99
N ASN A 103 -0.85 3.54 12.84
CA ASN A 103 0.27 3.57 11.89
C ASN A 103 -0.01 4.58 10.77
N PHE A 104 0.73 5.68 10.77
CA PHE A 104 0.57 6.77 9.81
C PHE A 104 0.79 6.33 8.35
N LYS A 105 1.66 5.35 8.11
CA LYS A 105 1.92 4.81 6.77
C LYS A 105 0.66 4.25 6.11
N TYR A 106 -0.27 3.67 6.87
CA TYR A 106 -1.52 3.14 6.31
C TYR A 106 -2.39 4.25 5.71
N TYR A 107 -2.44 5.43 6.38
CA TYR A 107 -3.16 6.60 5.87
C TYR A 107 -2.48 7.17 4.62
N GLN A 108 -1.15 7.21 4.58
CA GLN A 108 -0.41 7.66 3.40
C GLN A 108 -0.70 6.76 2.20
N ASN A 109 -0.66 5.43 2.39
CA ASN A 109 -0.95 4.45 1.34
C ASN A 109 -2.41 4.56 0.87
N LEU A 110 -3.37 4.72 1.78
CA LEU A 110 -4.78 4.89 1.43
C LEU A 110 -5.03 6.21 0.70
N ALA A 111 -4.40 7.31 1.12
CA ALA A 111 -4.53 8.60 0.46
C ALA A 111 -3.99 8.54 -0.99
N GLU A 112 -2.84 7.89 -1.20
CA GLU A 112 -2.29 7.66 -2.54
C GLU A 112 -3.20 6.76 -3.39
N CYS A 113 -3.83 5.76 -2.76
CA CYS A 113 -4.80 4.91 -3.42
C CYS A 113 -6.04 5.71 -3.88
N PHE A 114 -6.57 6.62 -3.05
CA PHE A 114 -7.68 7.51 -3.44
C PHE A 114 -7.29 8.44 -4.59
N ARG A 115 -6.03 8.90 -4.63
CA ARG A 115 -5.51 9.68 -5.75
C ARG A 115 -5.49 8.85 -7.04
N THR A 116 -5.00 7.63 -6.99
CA THR A 116 -4.95 6.70 -8.13
C THR A 116 -6.34 6.37 -8.66
N LEU A 117 -7.33 6.23 -7.77
CA LEU A 117 -8.74 6.01 -8.10
C LEU A 117 -9.47 7.27 -8.61
N GLY A 118 -8.85 8.45 -8.54
CA GLY A 118 -9.47 9.72 -8.95
C GLY A 118 -10.59 10.21 -8.02
N ILE A 119 -10.69 9.67 -6.79
CA ILE A 119 -11.79 9.99 -5.84
C ILE A 119 -11.36 10.92 -4.70
N THR A 120 -10.17 11.53 -4.79
CA THR A 120 -9.62 12.44 -3.77
C THR A 120 -10.60 13.55 -3.38
N ASN A 121 -11.20 14.24 -4.37
CA ASN A 121 -12.12 15.34 -4.11
C ASN A 121 -13.41 14.89 -3.43
N THR A 122 -13.92 13.72 -3.79
CA THR A 122 -15.11 13.12 -3.15
C THR A 122 -14.80 12.81 -1.70
N LYS A 123 -13.66 12.18 -1.41
CA LYS A 123 -13.25 11.85 -0.05
C LYS A 123 -12.98 13.09 0.79
N MET A 124 -12.37 14.13 0.25
CA MET A 124 -12.21 15.40 0.98
C MET A 124 -13.55 16.03 1.38
N LYS A 125 -14.58 15.97 0.52
CA LYS A 125 -15.93 16.47 0.84
C LYS A 125 -16.60 15.65 1.95
N GLU A 126 -16.49 14.33 1.89
CA GLU A 126 -17.04 13.42 2.91
C GLU A 126 -16.41 13.69 4.29
N LEU A 127 -15.11 13.95 4.34
CA LEU A 127 -14.33 14.13 5.58
C LEU A 127 -14.36 15.57 6.12
N ALA A 128 -14.80 16.55 5.34
CA ALA A 128 -14.64 17.99 5.64
C ALA A 128 -15.21 18.42 7.00
N ASN A 129 -16.31 17.79 7.44
CA ASN A 129 -17.00 18.15 8.70
C ASN A 129 -16.79 17.09 9.81
N SER A 130 -15.94 16.10 9.58
CA SER A 130 -15.67 15.07 10.60
C SER A 130 -14.89 15.64 11.76
N LYS A 131 -15.27 15.23 12.98
CA LYS A 131 -14.56 15.55 14.22
C LYS A 131 -13.56 14.46 14.62
N SER A 132 -13.56 13.32 13.90
CA SER A 132 -12.63 12.22 14.19
C SER A 132 -11.19 12.64 13.92
N PRO A 133 -10.27 12.42 14.87
CA PRO A 133 -8.84 12.66 14.65
C PRO A 133 -8.30 11.89 13.44
N TYR A 134 -8.76 10.67 13.24
CA TYR A 134 -8.32 9.81 12.14
C TYR A 134 -8.80 10.33 10.78
N ASP A 135 -10.00 10.86 10.71
CA ASP A 135 -10.53 11.50 9.50
C ASP A 135 -9.80 12.81 9.19
N LYS A 136 -9.39 13.57 10.20
CA LYS A 136 -8.54 14.76 10.04
C LYS A 136 -7.17 14.41 9.48
N ILE A 137 -6.57 13.26 9.89
CA ILE A 137 -5.34 12.76 9.29
C ILE A 137 -5.53 12.54 7.80
N MET A 138 -6.57 11.80 7.43
CA MET A 138 -6.86 11.51 6.02
C MET A 138 -7.14 12.79 5.25
N LEU A 139 -7.96 13.71 5.78
CA LEU A 139 -8.27 14.99 5.14
C LEU A 139 -7.01 15.80 4.88
N GLY A 140 -6.12 15.94 5.86
CA GLY A 140 -4.87 16.69 5.70
C GLY A 140 -3.95 16.08 4.63
N LEU A 141 -3.83 14.75 4.59
CA LEU A 141 -3.07 14.05 3.56
C LEU A 141 -3.65 14.28 2.16
N LEU A 142 -4.97 14.17 2.01
CA LEU A 142 -5.65 14.40 0.73
C LEU A 142 -5.51 15.84 0.25
N GLN A 143 -5.57 16.82 1.17
CA GLN A 143 -5.35 18.24 0.85
C GLN A 143 -3.91 18.47 0.34
N ILE A 144 -2.90 17.88 0.99
CA ILE A 144 -1.51 17.96 0.53
C ILE A 144 -1.35 17.36 -0.85
N GLN A 145 -1.89 16.15 -1.06
CA GLN A 145 -1.79 15.45 -2.34
C GLN A 145 -2.56 16.13 -3.48
N SER A 146 -3.64 16.85 -3.18
CA SER A 146 -4.39 17.62 -4.17
C SER A 146 -3.73 18.95 -4.57
N GLY A 147 -2.58 19.28 -3.99
CA GLY A 147 -1.88 20.55 -4.21
C GLY A 147 -2.28 21.67 -3.23
N ALA A 148 -3.28 21.48 -2.37
CA ALA A 148 -3.64 22.42 -1.32
C ALA A 148 -2.72 22.25 -0.09
N ILE A 149 -1.39 22.28 -0.33
CA ILE A 149 -0.37 21.91 0.64
C ILE A 149 -0.50 22.70 1.94
N ARG A 150 -0.61 24.03 1.85
CA ARG A 150 -0.73 24.90 3.03
C ARG A 150 -1.93 24.51 3.90
N LYS A 151 -3.09 24.23 3.27
CA LYS A 151 -4.30 23.83 3.98
C LYS A 151 -4.12 22.49 4.68
N GLY A 152 -3.53 21.51 4.00
CA GLY A 152 -3.26 20.20 4.57
C GLY A 152 -2.25 20.24 5.73
N VAL A 153 -1.20 21.06 5.61
CA VAL A 153 -0.24 21.30 6.70
C VAL A 153 -0.95 21.87 7.92
N ILE A 154 -1.78 22.91 7.75
CA ILE A 154 -2.56 23.49 8.85
C ILE A 154 -3.49 22.44 9.47
N THR A 155 -4.23 21.67 8.68
CA THR A 155 -5.13 20.64 9.19
C THR A 155 -4.41 19.59 10.07
N LEU A 156 -3.22 19.16 9.65
CA LEU A 156 -2.43 18.18 10.41
C LEU A 156 -1.74 18.78 11.62
N ASP A 157 -1.26 20.03 11.53
CA ASP A 157 -0.62 20.72 12.65
C ASP A 157 -1.64 21.05 13.76
N ASP A 158 -2.80 21.56 13.39
CA ASP A 158 -3.92 21.79 14.32
C ASP A 158 -4.32 20.51 15.04
N LEU A 159 -4.39 19.38 14.32
CA LEU A 159 -4.64 18.08 14.94
C LEU A 159 -3.55 17.71 15.95
N CYS A 160 -2.28 17.86 15.59
CA CYS A 160 -1.16 17.56 16.48
C CYS A 160 -1.14 18.45 17.75
N ASN A 161 -1.68 19.66 17.66
CA ASN A 161 -1.78 20.60 18.77
C ASN A 161 -3.01 20.30 19.64
N GLN A 162 -4.13 19.89 19.04
CA GLN A 162 -5.35 19.46 19.76
C GLN A 162 -5.19 18.10 20.44
N GLU A 163 -4.46 17.17 19.82
CA GLU A 163 -4.28 15.80 20.25
C GLU A 163 -2.78 15.43 20.38
N PRO A 164 -2.03 16.10 21.27
CA PRO A 164 -0.58 15.92 21.38
C PRO A 164 -0.17 14.53 21.86
N ASN A 165 -1.06 13.83 22.56
CA ASN A 165 -0.82 12.53 23.18
C ASN A 165 -1.27 11.33 22.32
N LEU A 166 -1.83 11.55 21.13
CA LEU A 166 -2.09 10.45 20.22
C LEU A 166 -0.79 9.78 19.80
N LEU A 167 -0.73 8.46 19.90
CA LEU A 167 0.47 7.67 19.54
C LEU A 167 0.95 7.91 18.11
N ILE A 168 0.07 8.35 17.22
CA ILE A 168 0.38 8.64 15.81
C ILE A 168 0.94 10.07 15.61
N THR A 169 0.74 11.00 16.57
CA THR A 169 1.16 12.41 16.48
C THR A 169 2.65 12.59 16.14
N PRO A 170 3.60 11.84 16.74
CA PRO A 170 5.02 11.99 16.39
C PRO A 170 5.30 11.70 14.90
N ALA A 171 4.63 10.70 14.31
CA ALA A 171 4.79 10.36 12.90
C ALA A 171 4.22 11.46 11.99
N ILE A 172 3.09 12.07 12.35
CA ILE A 172 2.51 13.22 11.64
C ILE A 172 3.48 14.42 11.69
N ARG A 173 4.03 14.74 12.86
CA ARG A 173 4.99 15.85 13.00
C ARG A 173 6.26 15.62 12.16
N GLN A 174 6.75 14.40 12.10
CA GLN A 174 7.88 14.05 11.23
C GLN A 174 7.54 14.28 9.76
N TYR A 175 6.38 13.82 9.32
CA TYR A 175 5.91 14.05 7.95
C TYR A 175 5.76 15.55 7.61
N LEU A 176 5.21 16.34 8.54
CA LEU A 176 5.08 17.79 8.35
C LEU A 176 6.44 18.48 8.16
N LYS A 177 7.48 18.08 8.91
CA LYS A 177 8.84 18.60 8.70
C LYS A 177 9.35 18.30 7.29
N GLU A 178 9.09 17.10 6.78
CA GLU A 178 9.51 16.68 5.42
C GLU A 178 8.77 17.45 4.32
N VAL A 179 7.48 17.71 4.52
CA VAL A 179 6.65 18.48 3.57
C VAL A 179 7.05 19.94 3.56
N THR A 180 7.23 20.55 4.75
CA THR A 180 7.57 21.99 4.86
C THR A 180 8.99 22.31 4.42
N ALA A 181 9.92 21.34 4.50
CA ALA A 181 11.28 21.53 3.99
C ALA A 181 11.37 21.56 2.45
N LYS A 182 10.30 21.20 1.74
CA LYS A 182 10.25 21.15 0.27
C LYS A 182 9.50 22.34 -0.36
N ILE A 183 8.97 23.23 0.47
CA ILE A 183 8.22 24.43 0.06
C ILE A 183 9.12 25.66 0.19
#